data_f23364c81428791daa79b76fc34f4a61
#
_entry.id   f23364c81428791daa79b76fc34f4a61
#
_cell.length_a   1.000
_cell.length_b   1.000
_cell.length_c   1.000
_cell.angle_alpha   90.00
_cell.angle_beta   90.00
_cell.angle_gamma   90.00
#
_symmetry.space_group_name_H-M   'P 1'
#
loop_
_entity.id
_entity.type
_entity.pdbx_description
1 polymer ?
#
loop_
_entity_poly.entity_id
_entity_poly.type
_entity_poly.pdbx_seq_one_letter_code
_entity_poly.pdbx_strand_id
1 'polypeptide(L)'
;MFVMIWASGAFSFWSMDQRVDFQYKKLALLSLAVAIIQPLVSILLILHSEDKVTARILGMAAVQLVLYTGTFLSQVQKGKTLYSKRYWTYAVRFNLPLIPHYLSLTVLSSSDRIMISNMVGADKAGIYNLAYSVSMIMTMFNMALLQTIEPWIYRKLKDKKTMDLAKVAYPCFFLIAGVNILLILFAPEIIAVFAPKAYYEAIWVVPSVALSVFFMFLYSFFATFELSLIHI
;
A
#
# COMPACT_ATOMS: atom_id res chain seq x y z
N MET A 1 -0.46 11.96 -15.97
CA MET A 1 -0.24 10.59 -15.49
C MET A 1 1.24 10.28 -15.26
N PHE A 2 2.14 10.38 -16.25
CA PHE A 2 3.59 10.09 -16.08
C PHE A 2 4.25 10.90 -14.97
N VAL A 3 3.93 12.18 -14.86
CA VAL A 3 4.45 13.05 -13.82
C VAL A 3 4.08 12.58 -12.41
N MET A 4 2.85 12.09 -12.21
CA MET A 4 2.41 11.54 -10.93
C MET A 4 3.15 10.23 -10.59
N ILE A 5 3.39 9.37 -11.60
CA ILE A 5 4.16 8.12 -11.42
C ILE A 5 5.58 8.46 -10.99
N TRP A 6 6.21 9.42 -11.66
CA TRP A 6 7.55 9.89 -11.29
C TRP A 6 7.59 10.46 -9.87
N ALA A 7 6.66 11.35 -9.53
CA ALA A 7 6.58 11.99 -8.22
C ALA A 7 6.35 10.98 -7.10
N SER A 8 5.43 10.04 -7.29
CA SER A 8 5.16 8.97 -6.31
C SER A 8 6.36 8.02 -6.15
N GLY A 9 7.07 7.72 -7.23
CA GLY A 9 8.32 6.96 -7.19
C GLY A 9 9.39 7.67 -6.35
N ALA A 10 9.61 8.96 -6.57
CA ALA A 10 10.54 9.77 -5.80
C ALA A 10 10.21 9.79 -4.31
N PHE A 11 8.92 9.96 -3.96
CA PHE A 11 8.47 9.89 -2.58
C PHE A 11 8.65 8.49 -1.97
N SER A 12 8.40 7.43 -2.72
CA SER A 12 8.57 6.05 -2.24
C SER A 12 10.03 5.77 -1.86
N PHE A 13 10.98 6.18 -2.68
CA PHE A 13 12.42 6.06 -2.37
C PHE A 13 12.78 6.86 -1.11
N TRP A 14 12.35 8.12 -1.03
CA TRP A 14 12.62 8.95 0.13
C TRP A 14 11.99 8.36 1.40
N SER A 15 10.76 7.88 1.31
CA SER A 15 10.05 7.23 2.42
C SER A 15 10.78 6.01 2.95
N MET A 16 11.32 5.17 2.04
CA MET A 16 12.10 4.01 2.42
C MET A 16 13.41 4.40 3.13
N ASP A 17 14.12 5.42 2.62
CA ASP A 17 15.32 5.97 3.26
C ASP A 17 15.03 6.43 4.69
N GLN A 18 13.94 7.19 4.90
CA GLN A 18 13.53 7.63 6.24
C GLN A 18 13.17 6.45 7.18
N ARG A 19 12.58 5.36 6.66
CA ARG A 19 12.27 4.16 7.44
C ARG A 19 13.51 3.38 7.84
N VAL A 20 14.45 3.20 6.92
CA VAL A 20 15.73 2.53 7.19
C VAL A 20 16.54 3.30 8.25
N ASP A 21 16.51 4.64 8.21
CA ASP A 21 17.16 5.51 9.17
C ASP A 21 16.34 5.75 10.46
N PHE A 22 15.14 5.15 10.58
CA PHE A 22 14.19 5.34 11.68
C PHE A 22 13.80 6.82 11.93
N GLN A 23 13.82 7.63 10.89
CA GLN A 23 13.42 9.05 10.94
C GLN A 23 11.89 9.22 10.78
N TYR A 24 11.10 8.53 11.61
CA TYR A 24 9.65 8.47 11.50
C TYR A 24 8.94 9.82 11.60
N LYS A 25 9.50 10.81 12.35
CA LYS A 25 8.88 12.13 12.53
C LYS A 25 8.75 12.91 11.21
N LYS A 26 9.82 12.92 10.40
CA LYS A 26 9.83 13.60 9.09
C LYS A 26 8.88 12.92 8.12
N LEU A 27 8.89 11.58 8.11
CA LEU A 27 7.99 10.79 7.27
C LEU A 27 6.52 11.03 7.65
N ALA A 28 6.19 10.95 8.94
CA ALA A 28 4.84 11.18 9.44
C ALA A 28 4.34 12.59 9.13
N LEU A 29 5.18 13.61 9.37
CA LEU A 29 4.81 15.01 9.11
C LEU A 29 4.49 15.24 7.63
N LEU A 30 5.35 14.76 6.72
CA LEU A 30 5.14 14.93 5.28
C LEU A 30 3.93 14.13 4.80
N SER A 31 3.75 12.89 5.28
CA SER A 31 2.60 12.06 4.92
C SER A 31 1.28 12.69 5.38
N LEU A 32 1.23 13.23 6.60
CA LEU A 32 0.07 13.96 7.13
C LEU A 32 -0.19 15.25 6.34
N ALA A 33 0.87 16.00 6.02
CA ALA A 33 0.75 17.21 5.20
C ALA A 33 0.13 16.89 3.84
N VAL A 34 0.60 15.85 3.15
CA VAL A 34 0.02 15.40 1.88
C VAL A 34 -1.43 14.97 2.05
N ALA A 35 -1.73 14.17 3.08
CA ALA A 35 -3.08 13.66 3.33
C ALA A 35 -4.11 14.78 3.60
N ILE A 36 -3.68 15.91 4.14
CA ILE A 36 -4.56 17.07 4.41
C ILE A 36 -4.58 18.03 3.22
N ILE A 37 -3.42 18.42 2.71
CA ILE A 37 -3.31 19.47 1.67
C ILE A 37 -3.89 18.97 0.33
N GLN A 38 -3.68 17.71 -0.03
CA GLN A 38 -4.14 17.18 -1.31
C GLN A 38 -5.67 17.21 -1.47
N PRO A 39 -6.50 16.75 -0.52
CA PRO A 39 -7.95 16.91 -0.60
C PRO A 39 -8.39 18.39 -0.59
N LEU A 40 -7.78 19.21 0.24
CA LEU A 40 -8.13 20.65 0.33
C LEU A 40 -7.92 21.36 -1.02
N VAL A 41 -6.74 21.20 -1.62
CA VAL A 41 -6.43 21.80 -2.92
C VAL A 41 -7.35 21.23 -4.01
N SER A 42 -7.62 19.92 -3.98
CA SER A 42 -8.53 19.30 -4.94
C SER A 42 -9.96 19.85 -4.83
N ILE A 43 -10.47 20.03 -3.61
CA ILE A 43 -11.80 20.60 -3.36
C ILE A 43 -11.84 22.07 -3.83
N LEU A 44 -10.83 22.87 -3.51
CA LEU A 44 -10.76 24.27 -3.95
C LEU A 44 -10.79 24.37 -5.50
N LEU A 45 -10.05 23.52 -6.21
CA LEU A 45 -10.06 23.53 -7.66
C LEU A 45 -11.40 23.04 -8.24
N ILE A 46 -12.04 22.04 -7.61
CA ILE A 46 -13.36 21.56 -8.04
C ILE A 46 -14.43 22.65 -7.90
N LEU A 47 -14.37 23.47 -6.86
CA LEU A 47 -15.32 24.55 -6.61
C LEU A 47 -15.20 25.69 -7.64
N HIS A 48 -14.02 25.87 -8.27
CA HIS A 48 -13.74 26.95 -9.22
C HIS A 48 -13.67 26.48 -10.68
N SER A 49 -13.94 25.20 -10.96
CA SER A 49 -13.83 24.63 -12.31
C SER A 49 -15.16 24.03 -12.78
N GLU A 50 -15.45 24.20 -14.06
CA GLU A 50 -16.59 23.54 -14.70
C GLU A 50 -16.36 22.04 -14.88
N ASP A 51 -15.14 21.63 -15.22
CA ASP A 51 -14.75 20.22 -15.30
C ASP A 51 -14.19 19.72 -13.96
N LYS A 52 -15.08 19.18 -13.15
CA LYS A 52 -14.78 18.66 -11.81
C LYS A 52 -13.78 17.50 -11.80
N VAL A 53 -13.76 16.68 -12.86
CA VAL A 53 -12.89 15.51 -12.94
C VAL A 53 -11.45 15.94 -13.20
N THR A 54 -11.24 16.80 -14.19
CA THR A 54 -9.92 17.34 -14.49
C THR A 54 -9.38 18.19 -13.35
N ALA A 55 -10.22 19.01 -12.70
CA ALA A 55 -9.85 19.81 -11.53
C ALA A 55 -9.35 18.93 -10.37
N ARG A 56 -10.02 17.81 -10.09
CA ARG A 56 -9.60 16.84 -9.07
C ARG A 56 -8.23 16.26 -9.39
N ILE A 57 -8.02 15.81 -10.63
CA ILE A 57 -6.74 15.22 -11.06
C ILE A 57 -5.60 16.23 -10.99
N LEU A 58 -5.84 17.46 -11.44
CA LEU A 58 -4.85 18.54 -11.39
C LEU A 58 -4.51 18.92 -9.95
N GLY A 59 -5.48 18.98 -9.05
CA GLY A 59 -5.25 19.25 -7.63
C GLY A 59 -4.35 18.21 -6.97
N MET A 60 -4.63 16.93 -7.24
CA MET A 60 -3.78 15.83 -6.75
C MET A 60 -2.37 15.91 -7.33
N ALA A 61 -2.26 16.12 -8.64
CA ALA A 61 -0.98 16.19 -9.36
C ALA A 61 -0.12 17.37 -8.88
N ALA A 62 -0.72 18.54 -8.69
CA ALA A 62 -0.01 19.75 -8.25
C ALA A 62 0.61 19.57 -6.86
N VAL A 63 -0.17 19.05 -5.88
CA VAL A 63 0.33 18.83 -4.52
C VAL A 63 1.43 17.77 -4.50
N GLN A 64 1.24 16.66 -5.22
CA GLN A 64 2.26 15.61 -5.30
C GLN A 64 3.52 16.13 -5.98
N LEU A 65 3.41 16.87 -7.07
CA LEU A 65 4.56 17.48 -7.73
C LEU A 65 5.36 18.37 -6.79
N VAL A 66 4.70 19.31 -6.13
CA VAL A 66 5.40 20.28 -5.27
C VAL A 66 6.10 19.57 -4.10
N LEU A 67 5.36 18.75 -3.34
CA LEU A 67 5.90 18.11 -2.14
C LEU A 67 6.90 17.01 -2.45
N TYR A 68 6.66 16.20 -3.48
CA TYR A 68 7.52 15.06 -3.80
C TYR A 68 8.76 15.47 -4.59
N THR A 69 8.70 16.57 -5.36
CA THR A 69 9.90 17.18 -5.95
C THR A 69 10.86 17.68 -4.87
N GLY A 70 10.35 18.22 -3.76
CA GLY A 70 11.15 18.57 -2.60
C GLY A 70 11.89 17.37 -2.01
N THR A 71 11.24 16.20 -1.90
CA THR A 71 11.92 14.96 -1.44
C THR A 71 12.97 14.48 -2.42
N PHE A 72 12.69 14.55 -3.72
CA PHE A 72 13.67 14.21 -4.77
C PHE A 72 14.90 15.09 -4.70
N LEU A 73 14.72 16.40 -4.62
CA LEU A 73 15.85 17.34 -4.51
C LEU A 73 16.70 17.09 -3.25
N SER A 74 16.06 16.77 -2.12
CA SER A 74 16.78 16.42 -0.90
C SER A 74 17.65 15.17 -1.05
N GLN A 75 17.18 14.17 -1.80
CA GLN A 75 17.94 12.95 -2.09
C GLN A 75 19.12 13.22 -3.01
N VAL A 76 18.90 14.01 -4.08
CA VAL A 76 19.95 14.39 -5.01
C VAL A 76 21.06 15.19 -4.30
N GLN A 77 20.68 16.11 -3.41
CA GLN A 77 21.65 16.87 -2.61
C GLN A 77 22.46 15.99 -1.66
N LYS A 78 21.83 14.99 -1.03
CA LYS A 78 22.52 14.01 -0.18
C LYS A 78 23.46 13.10 -0.99
N GLY A 79 22.98 12.60 -2.13
CA GLY A 79 23.70 11.64 -2.96
C GLY A 79 24.83 12.24 -3.79
N LYS A 80 24.79 13.57 -4.06
CA LYS A 80 25.77 14.33 -4.90
C LYS A 80 25.96 13.78 -6.31
N THR A 81 25.25 12.73 -6.69
CA THR A 81 25.33 12.06 -8.00
C THR A 81 23.94 11.66 -8.47
N LEU A 82 23.60 11.99 -9.73
CA LEU A 82 22.32 11.60 -10.35
C LEU A 82 22.36 10.19 -10.95
N TYR A 83 23.54 9.78 -11.37
CA TYR A 83 23.71 8.50 -12.06
C TYR A 83 24.96 7.76 -11.58
N SER A 84 24.79 6.49 -11.25
CA SER A 84 25.88 5.56 -10.98
C SER A 84 25.59 4.23 -11.66
N LYS A 85 26.42 3.88 -12.67
CA LYS A 85 26.28 2.62 -13.44
C LYS A 85 26.21 1.40 -12.51
N ARG A 86 27.01 1.39 -11.46
CA ARG A 86 27.07 0.27 -10.49
C ARG A 86 25.72 0.06 -9.80
N TYR A 87 25.13 1.13 -9.26
CA TYR A 87 23.84 1.05 -8.55
C TYR A 87 22.66 0.80 -9.49
N TRP A 88 22.68 1.39 -10.68
CA TRP A 88 21.66 1.14 -11.70
C TRP A 88 21.67 -0.31 -12.18
N THR A 89 22.85 -0.86 -12.48
CA THR A 89 22.97 -2.27 -12.88
C THR A 89 22.50 -3.21 -11.77
N TYR A 90 22.84 -2.92 -10.52
CA TYR A 90 22.37 -3.68 -9.37
C TYR A 90 20.83 -3.62 -9.26
N ALA A 91 20.27 -2.42 -9.29
CA ALA A 91 18.81 -2.22 -9.18
C ALA A 91 18.04 -2.96 -10.29
N VAL A 92 18.50 -2.86 -11.54
CA VAL A 92 17.86 -3.55 -12.67
C VAL A 92 17.95 -5.07 -12.51
N ARG A 93 19.15 -5.60 -12.22
CA ARG A 93 19.33 -7.05 -12.03
C ARG A 93 18.49 -7.61 -10.87
N PHE A 94 18.34 -6.82 -9.81
CA PHE A 94 17.53 -7.22 -8.66
C PHE A 94 16.03 -7.18 -8.97
N ASN A 95 15.55 -6.11 -9.60
CA ASN A 95 14.11 -5.92 -9.81
C ASN A 95 13.56 -6.68 -11.02
N LEU A 96 14.38 -6.92 -12.05
CA LEU A 96 13.91 -7.60 -13.26
C LEU A 96 13.29 -8.99 -13.01
N PRO A 97 13.90 -9.87 -12.21
CA PRO A 97 13.30 -11.15 -11.84
C PRO A 97 12.03 -11.02 -10.98
N LEU A 98 11.84 -9.89 -10.27
CA LEU A 98 10.68 -9.66 -9.43
C LEU A 98 9.45 -9.17 -10.21
N ILE A 99 9.63 -8.66 -11.44
CA ILE A 99 8.53 -8.16 -12.28
C ILE A 99 7.44 -9.23 -12.51
N PRO A 100 7.76 -10.48 -12.92
CA PRO A 100 6.76 -11.53 -13.08
C PRO A 100 6.01 -11.82 -11.78
N HIS A 101 6.70 -11.79 -10.64
CA HIS A 101 6.08 -11.99 -9.33
C HIS A 101 5.04 -10.90 -9.02
N TYR A 102 5.38 -9.62 -9.15
CA TYR A 102 4.43 -8.53 -8.93
C TYR A 102 3.28 -8.53 -9.94
N LEU A 103 3.56 -8.89 -11.19
CA LEU A 103 2.53 -9.05 -12.20
C LEU A 103 1.55 -10.16 -11.83
N SER A 104 2.04 -11.30 -11.36
CA SER A 104 1.21 -12.42 -10.88
C SER A 104 0.32 -12.01 -9.72
N LEU A 105 0.83 -11.26 -8.75
CA LEU A 105 0.03 -10.72 -7.64
C LEU A 105 -1.08 -9.78 -8.13
N THR A 106 -0.78 -8.94 -9.12
CA THR A 106 -1.77 -8.02 -9.72
C THR A 106 -2.88 -8.80 -10.45
N VAL A 107 -2.51 -9.81 -11.21
CA VAL A 107 -3.46 -10.70 -11.89
C VAL A 107 -4.31 -11.42 -10.84
N LEU A 108 -3.69 -12.02 -9.83
CA LEU A 108 -4.39 -12.73 -8.75
C LEU A 108 -5.42 -11.84 -8.07
N SER A 109 -5.03 -10.62 -7.68
CA SER A 109 -5.92 -9.67 -6.98
C SER A 109 -7.08 -9.13 -7.84
N SER A 110 -7.02 -9.28 -9.17
CA SER A 110 -8.04 -8.79 -10.10
C SER A 110 -8.90 -9.92 -10.70
N SER A 111 -8.39 -11.14 -10.70
CA SER A 111 -9.02 -12.30 -11.34
C SER A 111 -10.40 -12.61 -10.78
N ASP A 112 -10.57 -12.54 -9.47
CA ASP A 112 -11.84 -12.84 -8.80
C ASP A 112 -12.98 -11.97 -9.34
N ARG A 113 -12.73 -10.68 -9.48
CA ARG A 113 -13.73 -9.73 -9.99
C ARG A 113 -14.08 -9.97 -11.44
N ILE A 114 -13.09 -10.28 -12.26
CA ILE A 114 -13.28 -10.60 -13.69
C ILE A 114 -14.08 -11.89 -13.82
N MET A 115 -13.73 -12.93 -13.06
CA MET A 115 -14.44 -14.20 -13.06
C MET A 115 -15.89 -14.06 -12.61
N ILE A 116 -16.15 -13.37 -11.51
CA ILE A 116 -17.52 -13.14 -11.00
C ILE A 116 -18.32 -12.35 -12.03
N SER A 117 -17.76 -11.30 -12.62
CA SER A 117 -18.45 -10.50 -13.63
C SER A 117 -18.84 -11.33 -14.87
N ASN A 118 -17.95 -12.22 -15.33
CA ASN A 118 -18.19 -13.01 -16.55
C ASN A 118 -19.06 -14.25 -16.29
N MET A 119 -18.97 -14.87 -15.11
CA MET A 119 -19.65 -16.14 -14.82
C MET A 119 -20.99 -15.96 -14.10
N VAL A 120 -21.12 -14.93 -13.27
CA VAL A 120 -22.30 -14.73 -12.40
C VAL A 120 -23.06 -13.46 -12.77
N GLY A 121 -22.38 -12.43 -13.23
CA GLY A 121 -22.96 -11.18 -13.68
C GLY A 121 -22.38 -9.94 -12.98
N ALA A 122 -22.59 -8.79 -13.63
CA ALA A 122 -22.05 -7.52 -13.18
C ALA A 122 -22.58 -7.08 -11.80
N ASP A 123 -23.85 -7.37 -11.50
CA ASP A 123 -24.48 -7.00 -10.23
C ASP A 123 -23.80 -7.70 -9.05
N LYS A 124 -23.49 -8.99 -9.19
CA LYS A 124 -22.78 -9.77 -8.16
C LYS A 124 -21.31 -9.35 -8.05
N ALA A 125 -20.69 -8.98 -9.18
CA ALA A 125 -19.36 -8.38 -9.16
C ALA A 125 -19.34 -7.03 -8.41
N GLY A 126 -20.42 -6.24 -8.50
CA GLY A 126 -20.59 -5.01 -7.73
C GLY A 126 -20.67 -5.26 -6.21
N ILE A 127 -21.44 -6.27 -5.79
CA ILE A 127 -21.54 -6.70 -4.39
C ILE A 127 -20.17 -7.17 -3.87
N TYR A 128 -19.47 -8.02 -4.63
CA TYR A 128 -18.13 -8.48 -4.30
C TYR A 128 -17.14 -7.31 -4.18
N ASN A 129 -17.20 -6.35 -5.12
CA ASN A 129 -16.33 -5.18 -5.11
C ASN A 129 -16.53 -4.30 -3.87
N LEU A 130 -17.76 -4.20 -3.36
CA LEU A 130 -18.03 -3.51 -2.10
C LEU A 130 -17.38 -4.25 -0.92
N ALA A 131 -17.56 -5.57 -0.82
CA ALA A 131 -16.92 -6.37 0.22
C ALA A 131 -15.39 -6.25 0.16
N TYR A 132 -14.82 -6.24 -1.06
CA TYR A 132 -13.40 -6.02 -1.28
C TYR A 132 -12.97 -4.63 -0.80
N SER A 133 -13.76 -3.59 -1.09
CA SER A 133 -13.48 -2.21 -0.65
C SER A 133 -13.45 -2.06 0.87
N VAL A 134 -14.36 -2.73 1.58
CA VAL A 134 -14.36 -2.79 3.05
C VAL A 134 -13.09 -3.50 3.55
N SER A 135 -12.71 -4.60 2.92
CA SER A 135 -11.51 -5.36 3.29
C SER A 135 -10.21 -4.63 2.95
N MET A 136 -10.22 -3.66 2.02
CA MET A 136 -9.08 -2.79 1.72
C MET A 136 -8.59 -1.99 2.94
N ILE A 137 -9.47 -1.70 3.90
CA ILE A 137 -9.11 -1.07 5.18
C ILE A 137 -8.04 -1.92 5.87
N MET A 138 -8.25 -3.25 5.88
CA MET A 138 -7.30 -4.20 6.45
C MET A 138 -5.99 -4.27 5.67
N THR A 139 -6.06 -4.19 4.34
CA THR A 139 -4.86 -4.13 3.48
C THR A 139 -3.98 -2.92 3.80
N MET A 140 -4.59 -1.74 4.01
CA MET A 140 -3.86 -0.55 4.43
C MET A 140 -3.18 -0.74 5.79
N PHE A 141 -3.87 -1.36 6.74
CA PHE A 141 -3.30 -1.66 8.06
C PHE A 141 -2.13 -2.65 7.96
N ASN A 142 -2.28 -3.73 7.19
CA ASN A 142 -1.24 -4.71 6.93
C ASN A 142 0.02 -4.07 6.31
N MET A 143 -0.17 -3.22 5.30
CA MET A 143 0.93 -2.50 4.65
C MET A 143 1.66 -1.57 5.62
N ALA A 144 0.92 -0.81 6.43
CA ALA A 144 1.52 0.09 7.41
C ALA A 144 2.37 -0.68 8.44
N LEU A 145 1.87 -1.82 8.91
CA LEU A 145 2.57 -2.67 9.87
C LEU A 145 3.84 -3.28 9.25
N LEU A 146 3.72 -3.89 8.05
CA LEU A 146 4.87 -4.48 7.34
C LEU A 146 5.95 -3.45 7.09
N GLN A 147 5.60 -2.30 6.51
CA GLN A 147 6.56 -1.23 6.22
C GLN A 147 7.27 -0.68 7.47
N THR A 148 6.65 -0.80 8.63
CA THR A 148 7.25 -0.42 9.91
C THR A 148 8.23 -1.47 10.42
N ILE A 149 7.92 -2.75 10.21
CA ILE A 149 8.69 -3.87 10.76
C ILE A 149 9.81 -4.31 9.81
N GLU A 150 9.65 -4.19 8.50
CA GLU A 150 10.63 -4.63 7.48
C GLU A 150 12.07 -4.15 7.75
N PRO A 151 12.34 -2.86 8.03
CA PRO A 151 13.72 -2.41 8.29
C PRO A 151 14.33 -3.06 9.53
N TRP A 152 13.49 -3.36 10.54
CA TRP A 152 13.94 -4.06 11.74
C TRP A 152 14.23 -5.53 11.46
N ILE A 153 13.40 -6.22 10.66
CA ILE A 153 13.62 -7.59 10.20
C ILE A 153 14.97 -7.69 9.49
N TYR A 154 15.22 -6.83 8.51
CA TYR A 154 16.48 -6.84 7.75
C TYR A 154 17.70 -6.64 8.63
N ARG A 155 17.65 -5.75 9.65
CA ARG A 155 18.74 -5.59 10.61
C ARG A 155 18.98 -6.85 11.44
N LYS A 156 17.91 -7.48 11.95
CA LYS A 156 18.03 -8.70 12.75
C LYS A 156 18.56 -9.88 11.95
N LEU A 157 18.18 -10.02 10.71
CA LEU A 157 18.70 -11.04 9.79
C LEU A 157 20.19 -10.81 9.52
N LYS A 158 20.59 -9.57 9.24
CA LYS A 158 22.00 -9.21 9.07
C LYS A 158 22.85 -9.55 10.30
N ASP A 159 22.32 -9.31 11.49
CA ASP A 159 22.98 -9.61 12.78
C ASP A 159 22.89 -11.11 13.17
N LYS A 160 22.29 -11.96 12.33
CA LYS A 160 22.03 -13.41 12.58
C LYS A 160 21.23 -13.69 13.86
N LYS A 161 20.42 -12.73 14.33
CA LYS A 161 19.58 -12.85 15.54
C LYS A 161 18.15 -13.31 15.21
N THR A 162 18.03 -14.49 14.61
CA THR A 162 16.75 -15.02 14.11
C THR A 162 15.74 -15.34 15.23
N MET A 163 16.19 -15.71 16.42
CA MET A 163 15.31 -15.99 17.58
C MET A 163 14.50 -14.76 18.02
N ASP A 164 15.01 -13.55 17.84
CA ASP A 164 14.29 -12.32 18.19
C ASP A 164 13.12 -12.05 17.23
N LEU A 165 13.18 -12.60 16.01
CA LEU A 165 12.13 -12.40 15.00
C LEU A 165 10.81 -13.03 15.43
N ALA A 166 10.84 -14.21 16.05
CA ALA A 166 9.64 -14.88 16.54
C ALA A 166 8.93 -14.05 17.63
N LYS A 167 9.68 -13.35 18.49
CA LYS A 167 9.11 -12.49 19.54
C LYS A 167 8.28 -11.33 19.00
N VAL A 168 8.55 -10.89 17.78
CA VAL A 168 7.80 -9.81 17.11
C VAL A 168 6.76 -10.38 16.15
N ALA A 169 7.08 -11.48 15.47
CA ALA A 169 6.16 -12.11 14.52
C ALA A 169 4.84 -12.54 15.18
N TYR A 170 4.89 -13.25 16.32
CA TYR A 170 3.68 -13.72 16.99
C TYR A 170 2.75 -12.58 17.44
N PRO A 171 3.20 -11.53 18.14
CA PRO A 171 2.34 -10.39 18.47
C PRO A 171 1.74 -9.73 17.24
N CYS A 172 2.50 -9.61 16.14
CA CYS A 172 1.99 -9.04 14.89
C CYS A 172 0.88 -9.92 14.28
N PHE A 173 1.06 -11.24 14.25
CA PHE A 173 0.04 -12.14 13.73
C PHE A 173 -1.24 -12.11 14.56
N PHE A 174 -1.13 -12.10 15.88
CA PHE A 174 -2.29 -11.96 16.77
C PHE A 174 -2.97 -10.60 16.62
N LEU A 175 -2.20 -9.51 16.48
CA LEU A 175 -2.74 -8.18 16.26
C LEU A 175 -3.54 -8.14 14.95
N ILE A 176 -2.95 -8.62 13.86
CA ILE A 176 -3.60 -8.65 12.55
C ILE A 176 -4.84 -9.55 12.56
N ALA A 177 -4.75 -10.72 13.19
CA ALA A 177 -5.91 -11.60 13.35
C ALA A 177 -7.04 -10.93 14.15
N GLY A 178 -6.70 -10.26 15.25
CA GLY A 178 -7.65 -9.53 16.08
C GLY A 178 -8.35 -8.39 15.32
N VAL A 179 -7.57 -7.55 14.60
CA VAL A 179 -8.13 -6.47 13.78
C VAL A 179 -9.00 -7.03 12.64
N ASN A 180 -8.61 -8.15 12.05
CA ASN A 180 -9.38 -8.81 11.01
C ASN A 180 -10.72 -9.34 11.54
N ILE A 181 -10.71 -9.96 12.73
CA ILE A 181 -11.94 -10.41 13.41
C ILE A 181 -12.84 -9.20 13.72
N LEU A 182 -12.29 -8.10 14.22
CA LEU A 182 -13.05 -6.88 14.46
C LEU A 182 -13.66 -6.33 13.17
N LEU A 183 -12.92 -6.30 12.06
CA LEU A 183 -13.47 -5.88 10.76
C LEU A 183 -14.66 -6.76 10.33
N ILE A 184 -14.55 -8.08 10.51
CA ILE A 184 -15.63 -9.02 10.17
C ILE A 184 -16.87 -8.78 11.07
N LEU A 185 -16.66 -8.57 12.37
CA LEU A 185 -17.75 -8.32 13.32
C LEU A 185 -18.49 -7.01 13.02
N PHE A 186 -17.76 -5.95 12.66
CA PHE A 186 -18.35 -4.65 12.34
C PHE A 186 -18.72 -4.48 10.85
N ALA A 187 -18.51 -5.49 10.02
CA ALA A 187 -18.85 -5.43 8.60
C ALA A 187 -20.32 -5.10 8.33
N PRO A 188 -21.30 -5.65 9.06
CA PRO A 188 -22.71 -5.30 8.88
C PRO A 188 -22.98 -3.81 9.09
N GLU A 189 -22.42 -3.22 10.16
CA GLU A 189 -22.59 -1.81 10.50
C GLU A 189 -21.91 -0.91 9.47
N ILE A 190 -20.69 -1.27 9.07
CA ILE A 190 -19.94 -0.54 8.04
C ILE A 190 -20.75 -0.52 6.73
N ILE A 191 -21.25 -1.67 6.30
CA ILE A 191 -22.02 -1.77 5.05
C ILE A 191 -23.37 -1.02 5.19
N ALA A 192 -24.04 -1.10 6.34
CA ALA A 192 -25.30 -0.39 6.56
C ALA A 192 -25.16 1.13 6.50
N VAL A 193 -24.00 1.66 6.93
CA VAL A 193 -23.73 3.11 6.91
C VAL A 193 -23.30 3.58 5.50
N PHE A 194 -22.49 2.80 4.80
CA PHE A 194 -21.85 3.26 3.56
C PHE A 194 -22.51 2.77 2.28
N ALA A 195 -23.44 1.80 2.34
CA ALA A 195 -24.00 1.20 1.13
C ALA A 195 -25.54 1.14 1.17
N PRO A 196 -26.19 1.28 -0.01
CA PRO A 196 -27.64 1.03 -0.17
C PRO A 196 -28.00 -0.43 0.16
N LYS A 197 -29.26 -0.66 0.53
CA LYS A 197 -29.79 -1.99 0.89
C LYS A 197 -29.55 -3.07 -0.16
N ALA A 198 -29.51 -2.69 -1.45
CA ALA A 198 -29.22 -3.61 -2.55
C ALA A 198 -27.84 -4.30 -2.46
N TYR A 199 -26.93 -3.76 -1.66
CA TYR A 199 -25.58 -4.29 -1.47
C TYR A 199 -25.38 -5.06 -0.16
N TYR A 200 -26.41 -5.27 0.64
CA TYR A 200 -26.30 -5.94 1.95
C TYR A 200 -25.83 -7.39 1.86
N GLU A 201 -26.00 -8.06 0.72
CA GLU A 201 -25.40 -9.37 0.48
C GLU A 201 -23.86 -9.37 0.62
N ALA A 202 -23.21 -8.21 0.46
CA ALA A 202 -21.76 -8.08 0.66
C ALA A 202 -21.33 -8.47 2.08
N ILE A 203 -22.20 -8.35 3.09
CA ILE A 203 -21.94 -8.78 4.48
C ILE A 203 -21.45 -10.23 4.53
N TRP A 204 -22.03 -11.11 3.73
CA TRP A 204 -21.65 -12.52 3.69
C TRP A 204 -20.36 -12.80 2.93
N VAL A 205 -19.94 -11.86 2.09
CA VAL A 205 -18.71 -11.97 1.30
C VAL A 205 -17.50 -11.42 2.07
N VAL A 206 -17.68 -10.40 2.92
CA VAL A 206 -16.61 -9.76 3.70
C VAL A 206 -15.74 -10.77 4.46
N PRO A 207 -16.27 -11.79 5.18
CA PRO A 207 -15.42 -12.72 5.93
C PRO A 207 -14.42 -13.46 5.04
N SER A 208 -14.85 -13.91 3.85
CA SER A 208 -13.97 -14.63 2.92
C SER A 208 -12.88 -13.73 2.35
N VAL A 209 -13.23 -12.49 1.98
CA VAL A 209 -12.27 -11.52 1.46
C VAL A 209 -11.31 -11.05 2.57
N ALA A 210 -11.82 -10.79 3.77
CA ALA A 210 -11.00 -10.40 4.91
C ALA A 210 -10.00 -11.50 5.28
N LEU A 211 -10.42 -12.77 5.23
CA LEU A 211 -9.53 -13.91 5.46
C LEU A 211 -8.43 -13.99 4.38
N SER A 212 -8.74 -13.72 3.12
CA SER A 212 -7.72 -13.67 2.05
C SER A 212 -6.68 -12.58 2.31
N VAL A 213 -7.10 -11.41 2.79
CA VAL A 213 -6.21 -10.31 3.17
C VAL A 213 -5.31 -10.69 4.35
N PHE A 214 -5.81 -11.47 5.31
CA PHE A 214 -5.01 -12.02 6.40
C PHE A 214 -3.91 -12.97 5.88
N PHE A 215 -4.25 -13.89 4.99
CA PHE A 215 -3.25 -14.80 4.39
C PHE A 215 -2.25 -14.06 3.52
N MET A 216 -2.67 -12.99 2.82
CA MET A 216 -1.74 -12.11 2.09
C MET A 216 -0.74 -11.41 3.01
N PHE A 217 -1.15 -11.05 4.23
CA PHE A 217 -0.22 -10.53 5.24
C PHE A 217 0.82 -11.57 5.63
N LEU A 218 0.39 -12.80 5.97
CA LEU A 218 1.32 -13.89 6.30
C LEU A 218 2.30 -14.14 5.15
N TYR A 219 1.78 -14.26 3.93
CA TYR A 219 2.61 -14.42 2.75
C TYR A 219 3.65 -13.30 2.61
N SER A 220 3.23 -12.05 2.69
CA SER A 220 4.13 -10.90 2.56
C SER A 220 5.17 -10.85 3.67
N PHE A 221 4.80 -11.21 4.89
CA PHE A 221 5.72 -11.31 6.01
C PHE A 221 6.81 -12.36 5.74
N PHE A 222 6.46 -13.56 5.32
CA PHE A 222 7.43 -14.61 4.99
C PHE A 222 8.25 -14.28 3.75
N ALA A 223 7.65 -13.70 2.71
CA ALA A 223 8.36 -13.26 1.52
C ALA A 223 9.46 -12.23 1.85
N THR A 224 9.25 -11.35 2.82
CA THR A 224 10.27 -10.42 3.31
C THR A 224 11.51 -11.15 3.84
N PHE A 225 11.31 -12.28 4.54
CA PHE A 225 12.42 -13.11 5.02
C PHE A 225 13.15 -13.80 3.87
N GLU A 226 12.42 -14.44 2.97
CA GLU A 226 13.00 -15.18 1.85
C GLU A 226 13.84 -14.27 0.95
N LEU A 227 13.31 -13.10 0.59
CA LEU A 227 14.02 -12.11 -0.22
C LEU A 227 15.30 -11.62 0.48
N SER A 228 15.27 -11.47 1.79
CA SER A 228 16.45 -11.08 2.56
C SER A 228 17.53 -12.19 2.56
N LEU A 229 17.13 -13.45 2.64
CA LEU A 229 18.07 -14.59 2.65
C LEU A 229 18.72 -14.84 1.28
N ILE A 230 18.01 -14.55 0.19
CA ILE A 230 18.54 -14.74 -1.17
C ILE A 230 19.59 -13.68 -1.52
N HIS A 231 19.54 -12.50 -0.90
CA HIS A 231 20.34 -11.33 -1.30
C HIS A 231 21.36 -10.85 -0.24
N ILE A 232 21.45 -11.53 0.91
CA ILE A 232 22.49 -11.36 1.91
C ILE A 232 23.55 -12.46 1.78
#